data_81c374187b7e38dddc85e874c378493d
#
_entry.id   81c374187b7e38dddc85e874c378493d
#
_cell.length_a   1.000
_cell.length_b   1.000
_cell.length_c   1.000
_cell.angle_alpha   90.00
_cell.angle_beta   90.00
_cell.angle_gamma   90.00
#
_symmetry.space_group_name_H-M   'P 1'
#
loop_
_entity.id
_entity.type
_entity.pdbx_description
1 polymer ?
#
loop_
_entity_poly.entity_id
_entity_poly.type
_entity_poly.pdbx_seq_one_letter_code
_entity_poly.pdbx_strand_id
1 'polypeptide(L)'
;MILERIWYFQYTHNDVINSTIHKWESRADKNSWESLAIRQMLISTTTENIKQNLSLIKVCVIVAPLFGIFGTITGMIEVFHLLAVTGGGDAKAMAGGVSRATIPAMAGLAIAIPGQVAKQILENKAKNEIDSLSDHLVSE
;
A
#
# COMPACT_ATOMS: atom_id res chain seq x y z
N MET A 1 -9.82 4.48 -3.48
CA MET A 1 -8.45 4.64 -2.91
C MET A 1 -7.36 3.98 -3.76
N ILE A 2 -7.33 2.64 -3.95
CA ILE A 2 -6.23 2.00 -4.72
C ILE A 2 -6.29 2.39 -6.20
N LEU A 3 -7.45 2.31 -6.85
CA LEU A 3 -7.64 2.71 -8.26
C LEU A 3 -7.39 4.20 -8.49
N GLU A 4 -7.86 5.04 -7.60
CA GLU A 4 -7.64 6.48 -7.61
C GLU A 4 -6.14 6.81 -7.48
N ARG A 5 -5.39 6.05 -6.66
CA ARG A 5 -3.95 6.22 -6.49
C ARG A 5 -3.13 5.71 -7.67
N ILE A 6 -3.56 4.64 -8.32
CA ILE A 6 -2.96 4.18 -9.58
C ILE A 6 -3.12 5.27 -10.65
N TRP A 7 -4.30 5.89 -10.73
CA TRP A 7 -4.59 6.97 -11.67
C TRP A 7 -3.81 8.25 -11.33
N TYR A 8 -3.74 8.64 -10.05
CA TYR A 8 -2.96 9.77 -9.55
C TYR A 8 -1.45 9.57 -9.83
N PHE A 9 -0.94 8.37 -9.59
CA PHE A 9 0.46 8.03 -9.83
C PHE A 9 0.81 8.08 -11.32
N GLN A 10 -0.14 7.80 -12.20
CA GLN A 10 0.05 7.82 -13.64
C GLN A 10 -0.02 9.23 -14.25
N TYR A 11 -0.74 10.16 -13.63
CA TYR A 11 -1.00 11.48 -14.19
C TYR A 11 -0.21 12.62 -13.50
N THR A 12 -0.15 12.63 -12.19
CA THR A 12 0.44 13.76 -11.42
C THR A 12 1.94 13.56 -11.15
N HIS A 13 2.41 12.33 -11.22
CA HIS A 13 3.81 12.02 -10.90
C HIS A 13 4.79 12.58 -11.93
N ASN A 14 4.45 12.55 -13.21
CA ASN A 14 5.27 13.11 -14.28
C ASN A 14 5.52 14.62 -14.11
N ASP A 15 4.54 15.36 -13.58
CA ASP A 15 4.68 16.81 -13.37
C ASP A 15 5.66 17.13 -12.24
N VAL A 16 5.70 16.32 -11.18
CA VAL A 16 6.63 16.53 -10.06
C VAL A 16 8.07 16.24 -10.47
N ILE A 17 8.30 15.16 -11.21
CA ILE A 17 9.64 14.80 -11.71
C ILE A 17 10.11 15.83 -12.74
N ASN A 18 9.28 16.18 -13.71
CA ASN A 18 9.63 17.18 -14.73
C ASN A 18 9.91 18.55 -14.12
N SER A 19 9.15 18.97 -13.11
CA SER A 19 9.40 20.23 -12.40
C SER A 19 10.72 20.20 -11.60
N THR A 20 11.10 19.04 -11.10
CA THR A 20 12.36 18.85 -10.36
C THR A 20 13.55 18.85 -11.31
N ILE A 21 13.46 18.19 -12.46
CA ILE A 21 14.46 18.19 -13.52
C ILE A 21 14.64 19.60 -14.06
N HIS A 22 13.55 20.31 -14.35
CA HIS A 22 13.59 21.68 -14.87
C HIS A 22 14.23 22.67 -13.88
N LYS A 23 14.02 22.49 -12.58
CA LYS A 23 14.68 23.27 -11.52
C LYS A 23 16.19 22.99 -11.46
N TRP A 24 16.61 21.79 -11.77
CA TRP A 24 18.02 21.42 -11.84
C TRP A 24 18.68 21.97 -13.12
N GLU A 25 18.05 21.79 -14.27
CA GLU A 25 18.57 22.26 -15.58
C GLU A 25 18.68 23.77 -15.67
N SER A 26 17.82 24.53 -15.01
CA SER A 26 17.83 26.00 -15.01
C SER A 26 18.99 26.63 -14.22
N ARG A 27 19.85 25.81 -13.58
CA ARG A 27 20.99 26.30 -12.81
C ARG A 27 22.26 26.42 -13.67
N ALA A 28 22.95 27.53 -13.54
CA ALA A 28 24.19 27.83 -14.25
C ALA A 28 25.43 27.15 -13.65
N ASP A 29 25.38 26.70 -12.41
CA ASP A 29 26.53 26.11 -11.68
C ASP A 29 26.18 24.72 -11.16
N LYS A 30 26.70 23.68 -11.84
CA LYS A 30 26.41 22.26 -11.55
C LYS A 30 27.54 21.58 -10.74
N ASN A 31 28.71 22.22 -10.60
CA ASN A 31 29.92 21.57 -10.05
C ASN A 31 30.36 22.10 -8.67
N SER A 32 29.59 22.99 -8.07
CA SER A 32 29.86 23.47 -6.70
C SER A 32 29.43 22.47 -5.65
N TRP A 33 30.11 22.42 -4.49
CA TRP A 33 29.68 21.60 -3.34
C TRP A 33 28.25 21.92 -2.88
N GLU A 34 27.80 23.15 -3.06
CA GLU A 34 26.41 23.57 -2.80
C GLU A 34 25.42 22.91 -3.76
N SER A 35 25.79 22.73 -5.03
CA SER A 35 24.96 22.06 -6.02
C SER A 35 24.77 20.57 -5.70
N LEU A 36 25.80 19.89 -5.18
CA LEU A 36 25.72 18.52 -4.71
C LEU A 36 24.77 18.38 -3.50
N ALA A 37 24.83 19.32 -2.55
CA ALA A 37 23.93 19.32 -1.40
C ALA A 37 22.46 19.54 -1.81
N ILE A 38 22.22 20.45 -2.74
CA ILE A 38 20.87 20.73 -3.27
C ILE A 38 20.33 19.53 -4.08
N ARG A 39 21.17 18.90 -4.88
CA ARG A 39 20.82 17.67 -5.59
C ARG A 39 20.36 16.57 -4.63
N GLN A 40 21.13 16.33 -3.57
CA GLN A 40 20.81 15.34 -2.56
C GLN A 40 19.50 15.69 -1.82
N MET A 41 19.26 16.97 -1.56
CA MET A 41 18.01 17.47 -1.00
C MET A 41 16.82 17.27 -1.95
N LEU A 42 16.97 17.55 -3.24
CA LEU A 42 15.92 17.34 -4.25
C LEU A 42 15.55 15.85 -4.38
N ILE A 43 16.56 14.97 -4.46
CA ILE A 43 16.35 13.52 -4.53
C ILE A 43 15.65 13.01 -3.26
N SER A 44 16.10 13.43 -2.07
CA SER A 44 15.51 12.98 -0.81
C SER A 44 14.07 13.46 -0.65
N THR A 45 13.78 14.71 -0.95
CA THR A 45 12.43 15.28 -0.84
C THR A 45 11.45 14.63 -1.82
N THR A 46 11.88 14.39 -3.05
CA THR A 46 11.06 13.72 -4.07
C THR A 46 10.81 12.26 -3.68
N THR A 47 11.85 11.56 -3.19
CA THR A 47 11.76 10.19 -2.69
C THR A 47 10.79 10.08 -1.51
N GLU A 48 10.83 11.02 -0.57
CA GLU A 48 9.97 11.03 0.60
C GLU A 48 8.51 11.26 0.23
N ASN A 49 8.22 12.18 -0.67
CA ASN A 49 6.88 12.41 -1.20
C ASN A 49 6.31 11.19 -1.93
N ILE A 50 7.13 10.47 -2.68
CA ILE A 50 6.74 9.22 -3.35
C ILE A 50 6.45 8.12 -2.32
N LYS A 51 7.32 7.93 -1.33
CA LYS A 51 7.23 6.87 -0.31
C LYS A 51 6.11 7.10 0.71
N GLN A 52 5.78 8.32 1.04
CA GLN A 52 4.81 8.67 2.09
C GLN A 52 3.43 8.05 1.83
N ASN A 53 2.96 8.07 0.60
CA ASN A 53 1.66 7.51 0.23
C ASN A 53 1.65 5.97 0.10
N LEU A 54 2.81 5.37 -0.22
CA LEU A 54 2.97 3.92 -0.32
C LEU A 54 2.92 3.24 1.04
N SER A 55 3.36 3.91 2.10
CA SER A 55 3.34 3.38 3.46
C SER A 55 1.91 3.10 3.96
N LEU A 56 0.95 3.97 3.68
CA LEU A 56 -0.46 3.74 4.03
C LEU A 56 -1.06 2.54 3.30
N ILE A 57 -0.79 2.39 2.01
CA ILE A 57 -1.25 1.24 1.22
C ILE A 57 -0.69 -0.06 1.79
N LYS A 58 0.60 -0.07 2.16
CA LYS A 58 1.26 -1.21 2.79
C LYS A 58 0.56 -1.64 4.08
N VAL A 59 0.25 -0.69 4.96
CA VAL A 59 -0.44 -0.99 6.22
C VAL A 59 -1.84 -1.54 5.96
N CYS A 60 -2.63 -0.91 5.09
CA CYS A 60 -3.98 -1.37 4.76
C CYS A 60 -4.00 -2.80 4.20
N VAL A 61 -3.06 -3.15 3.33
CA VAL A 61 -2.97 -4.49 2.73
C VAL A 61 -2.58 -5.56 3.75
N ILE A 62 -1.71 -5.22 4.72
CA ILE A 62 -1.31 -6.15 5.79
C ILE A 62 -2.45 -6.33 6.80
N VAL A 63 -3.19 -5.29 7.10
CA VAL A 63 -4.25 -5.31 8.11
C VAL A 63 -5.53 -5.99 7.61
N ALA A 64 -5.79 -5.99 6.29
CA ALA A 64 -6.99 -6.61 5.72
C ALA A 64 -7.19 -8.09 6.11
N PRO A 65 -6.19 -8.99 6.00
CA PRO A 65 -6.34 -10.37 6.46
C PRO A 65 -6.55 -10.50 7.96
N LEU A 66 -5.95 -9.61 8.76
CA LEU A 66 -6.11 -9.61 10.22
C LEU A 66 -7.55 -9.30 10.62
N PHE A 67 -8.22 -8.36 9.94
CA PHE A 67 -9.65 -8.13 10.13
C PHE A 67 -10.50 -9.34 9.71
N GLY A 68 -10.07 -10.08 8.68
CA GLY A 68 -10.71 -11.33 8.29
C GLY A 68 -10.65 -12.36 9.41
N ILE A 69 -9.48 -12.58 10.01
CA ILE A 69 -9.28 -13.51 11.14
C ILE A 69 -10.08 -13.04 12.36
N PHE A 70 -10.05 -11.76 12.67
CA PHE A 70 -10.84 -11.19 13.76
C PHE A 70 -12.34 -11.50 13.59
N GLY A 71 -12.86 -11.41 12.37
CA GLY A 71 -14.24 -11.78 12.07
C GLY A 71 -14.55 -13.26 12.27
N THR A 72 -13.59 -14.17 12.01
CA THR A 72 -13.80 -15.59 12.31
C THR A 72 -13.88 -15.87 13.80
N ILE A 73 -13.02 -15.22 14.59
CA ILE A 73 -13.01 -15.37 16.05
C ILE A 73 -14.34 -14.90 16.64
N THR A 74 -14.83 -13.74 16.23
CA THR A 74 -16.13 -13.22 16.70
C THR A 74 -17.28 -14.12 16.28
N GLY A 75 -17.30 -14.60 15.04
CA GLY A 75 -18.32 -15.54 14.56
C GLY A 75 -18.30 -16.87 15.31
N MET A 76 -17.13 -17.39 15.65
CA MET A 76 -17.03 -18.63 16.44
C MET A 76 -17.50 -18.44 17.89
N ILE A 77 -17.26 -17.29 18.49
CA ILE A 77 -17.78 -16.96 19.84
C ILE A 77 -19.32 -17.01 19.83
N GLU A 78 -19.97 -16.48 18.80
CA GLU A 78 -21.42 -16.53 18.67
C GLU A 78 -21.92 -17.98 18.54
N VAL A 79 -21.22 -18.83 17.78
CA VAL A 79 -21.55 -20.26 17.65
C VAL A 79 -21.46 -20.98 19.00
N PHE A 80 -20.40 -20.77 19.77
CA PHE A 80 -20.24 -21.35 21.09
C PHE A 80 -21.25 -20.81 22.10
N HIS A 81 -21.61 -19.54 22.01
CA HIS A 81 -22.65 -18.97 22.85
C HIS A 81 -24.01 -19.65 22.57
N LEU A 82 -24.37 -19.80 21.30
CA LEU A 82 -25.59 -20.50 20.91
C LEU A 82 -25.61 -21.95 21.41
N LEU A 83 -24.49 -22.66 21.30
CA LEU A 83 -24.31 -24.01 21.76
C LEU A 83 -24.54 -24.12 23.28
N ALA A 84 -24.02 -23.21 24.06
CA ALA A 84 -24.17 -23.17 25.50
C ALA A 84 -25.64 -22.96 25.93
N VAL A 85 -26.39 -22.14 25.18
CA VAL A 85 -27.80 -21.83 25.49
C VAL A 85 -28.75 -22.94 25.02
N THR A 86 -28.49 -23.59 23.88
CA THR A 86 -29.37 -24.60 23.29
C THR A 86 -29.03 -26.04 23.71
N GLY A 87 -27.97 -26.25 24.48
CA GLY A 87 -27.55 -27.57 24.94
C GLY A 87 -26.98 -28.49 23.85
N GLY A 88 -26.58 -27.97 22.71
CA GLY A 88 -25.85 -28.72 21.68
C GLY A 88 -26.70 -29.61 20.77
N GLY A 89 -28.02 -29.59 20.86
CA GLY A 89 -28.91 -30.51 20.15
C GLY A 89 -29.10 -30.25 18.64
N ASP A 90 -28.72 -29.08 18.14
CA ASP A 90 -28.93 -28.70 16.71
C ASP A 90 -27.64 -28.61 15.92
N ALA A 91 -27.21 -29.76 15.40
CA ALA A 91 -26.04 -29.85 14.53
C ALA A 91 -26.16 -28.97 13.25
N LYS A 92 -27.38 -28.75 12.75
CA LYS A 92 -27.64 -27.94 11.57
C LYS A 92 -27.43 -26.44 11.83
N ALA A 93 -27.89 -25.95 12.98
CA ALA A 93 -27.66 -24.57 13.41
C ALA A 93 -26.17 -24.32 13.66
N MET A 94 -25.45 -25.27 14.25
CA MET A 94 -24.01 -25.22 14.46
C MET A 94 -23.25 -25.13 13.12
N ALA A 95 -23.55 -26.00 12.16
CA ALA A 95 -22.94 -26.01 10.85
C ALA A 95 -23.17 -24.67 10.12
N GLY A 96 -24.37 -24.12 10.22
CA GLY A 96 -24.69 -22.79 9.66
C GLY A 96 -23.92 -21.66 10.32
N GLY A 97 -23.70 -21.70 11.61
CA GLY A 97 -22.92 -20.72 12.37
C GLY A 97 -21.44 -20.74 11.98
N VAL A 98 -20.84 -21.93 11.94
CA VAL A 98 -19.42 -22.08 11.47
C VAL A 98 -19.26 -21.59 10.06
N SER A 99 -20.17 -21.93 9.14
CA SER A 99 -20.14 -21.45 7.77
C SER A 99 -20.18 -19.90 7.70
N ARG A 100 -21.01 -19.24 8.48
CA ARG A 100 -21.06 -17.77 8.56
C ARG A 100 -19.79 -17.15 9.14
N ALA A 101 -19.19 -17.80 10.13
CA ALA A 101 -17.95 -17.34 10.74
C ALA A 101 -16.76 -17.30 9.76
N THR A 102 -16.76 -18.15 8.71
CA THR A 102 -15.67 -18.17 7.73
C THR A 102 -15.75 -17.07 6.66
N ILE A 103 -16.92 -16.46 6.46
CA ILE A 103 -17.12 -15.41 5.43
C ILE A 103 -16.17 -14.21 5.58
N PRO A 104 -15.97 -13.65 6.79
CA PRO A 104 -15.05 -12.51 6.95
C PRO A 104 -13.59 -12.83 6.57
N ALA A 105 -13.13 -14.06 6.84
CA ALA A 105 -11.78 -14.47 6.44
C ALA A 105 -11.63 -14.52 4.92
N MET A 106 -12.62 -15.08 4.23
CA MET A 106 -12.62 -15.08 2.76
C MET A 106 -12.62 -13.67 2.19
N ALA A 107 -13.41 -12.75 2.74
CA ALA A 107 -13.44 -11.36 2.33
C ALA A 107 -12.09 -10.66 2.57
N GLY A 108 -11.47 -10.87 3.73
CA GLY A 108 -10.15 -10.32 4.05
C GLY A 108 -9.06 -10.78 3.09
N LEU A 109 -9.03 -12.07 2.74
CA LEU A 109 -8.09 -12.62 1.77
C LEU A 109 -8.36 -12.17 0.34
N ALA A 110 -9.64 -12.07 -0.06
CA ALA A 110 -10.02 -11.59 -1.39
C ALA A 110 -9.56 -10.15 -1.66
N ILE A 111 -9.44 -9.33 -0.61
CA ILE A 111 -8.91 -7.97 -0.70
C ILE A 111 -7.36 -7.98 -0.62
N ALA A 112 -6.80 -8.81 0.25
CA ALA A 112 -5.36 -8.83 0.51
C ALA A 112 -4.54 -9.31 -0.69
N ILE A 113 -5.00 -10.34 -1.41
CA ILE A 113 -4.24 -10.91 -2.53
C ILE A 113 -4.04 -9.88 -3.66
N PRO A 114 -5.09 -9.29 -4.26
CA PRO A 114 -4.89 -8.26 -5.28
C PRO A 114 -4.22 -7.00 -4.72
N GLY A 115 -4.45 -6.68 -3.45
CA GLY A 115 -3.80 -5.58 -2.76
C GLY A 115 -2.28 -5.74 -2.67
N GLN A 116 -1.78 -6.94 -2.40
CA GLN A 116 -0.34 -7.26 -2.38
C GLN A 116 0.29 -7.10 -3.76
N VAL A 117 -0.37 -7.58 -4.81
CA VAL A 117 0.11 -7.44 -6.19
C VAL A 117 0.17 -5.97 -6.59
N ALA A 118 -0.89 -5.21 -6.33
CA ALA A 118 -0.94 -3.78 -6.62
C ALA A 118 0.15 -3.00 -5.88
N LYS A 119 0.35 -3.30 -4.58
CA LYS A 119 1.43 -2.72 -3.78
C LYS A 119 2.80 -2.98 -4.41
N GLN A 120 3.09 -4.23 -4.80
CA GLN A 120 4.38 -4.61 -5.38
C GLN A 120 4.65 -3.88 -6.70
N ILE A 121 3.64 -3.74 -7.55
CA ILE A 121 3.74 -2.98 -8.81
C ILE A 121 4.06 -1.51 -8.54
N LEU A 122 3.39 -0.90 -7.55
CA LEU A 122 3.60 0.49 -7.18
C LEU A 122 4.99 0.72 -6.58
N GLU A 123 5.46 -0.18 -5.70
CA GLU A 123 6.80 -0.11 -5.11
C GLU A 123 7.89 -0.23 -6.19
N ASN A 124 7.74 -1.14 -7.14
CA ASN A 124 8.68 -1.30 -8.25
C ASN A 124 8.71 -0.08 -9.17
N LYS A 125 7.55 0.48 -9.50
CA LYS A 125 7.48 1.74 -10.29
C LYS A 125 8.15 2.87 -9.54
N ALA A 126 7.82 3.08 -8.27
CA ALA A 126 8.40 4.14 -7.44
C ALA A 126 9.93 4.01 -7.37
N LYS A 127 10.46 2.79 -7.25
CA LYS A 127 11.89 2.53 -7.23
C LYS A 127 12.56 2.88 -8.57
N ASN A 128 12.00 2.40 -9.68
CA ASN A 128 12.55 2.67 -11.01
C ASN A 128 12.58 4.17 -11.33
N GLU A 129 11.58 4.91 -10.90
CA GLU A 129 11.50 6.37 -11.08
C GLU A 129 12.57 7.11 -10.25
N ILE A 130 12.79 6.67 -9.00
CA ILE A 130 13.82 7.25 -8.14
C ILE A 130 15.22 6.95 -8.72
N ASP A 131 15.45 5.73 -9.19
CA ASP A 131 16.70 5.30 -9.79
C ASP A 131 16.96 6.10 -11.08
N SER A 132 15.96 6.26 -11.96
CA SER A 132 16.03 7.06 -13.17
C SER A 132 16.31 8.55 -12.90
N LEU A 133 15.67 9.12 -11.85
CA LEU A 133 15.93 10.51 -11.43
C LEU A 133 17.37 10.66 -10.93
N SER A 134 17.84 9.70 -10.13
CA SER A 134 19.22 9.69 -9.64
C SER A 134 20.24 9.63 -10.77
N ASP A 135 20.02 8.77 -11.77
CA ASP A 135 20.91 8.62 -12.92
C ASP A 135 20.95 9.88 -13.79
N HIS A 136 19.80 10.49 -14.03
CA HIS A 136 19.71 11.75 -14.82
C HIS A 136 20.48 12.91 -14.16
N LEU A 137 20.40 12.98 -12.83
CA LEU A 137 21.10 14.01 -12.07
C LEU A 137 22.60 13.71 -11.86
N VAL A 138 23.07 12.49 -12.16
CA VAL A 138 24.49 12.10 -12.08
C VAL A 138 25.21 12.23 -13.41
N SER A 139 24.50 11.99 -14.53
CA SER A 139 25.09 11.88 -15.87
C SER A 139 25.43 13.23 -16.52
N GLU A 140 25.09 14.35 -15.89
CA GLU A 140 25.46 15.73 -16.32
C GLU A 140 26.44 16.40 -15.34
#